data_a8517d8642591a0ed22339a7683e1895
#
_entry.id   a8517d8642591a0ed22339a7683e1895
#
_cell.length_a   1.000
_cell.length_b   1.000
_cell.length_c   1.000
_cell.angle_alpha   90.00
_cell.angle_beta   90.00
_cell.angle_gamma   90.00
#
_symmetry.space_group_name_H-M   'P 1'
#
loop_
_entity.id
_entity.type
_entity.pdbx_description
1 polymer ?
#
loop_
_entity_poly.entity_id
_entity_poly.type
_entity_poly.pdbx_seq_one_letter_code
_entity_poly.pdbx_strand_id
1 'polypeptide(L)'
;MLTETDVEDFVRPEYAGKDFMHDLTHIHRVYALALELGASHPHDAEILLAGAYFHGIVYTREAAIRDFLTAHGIAPERIEGMLRVARESQKDEAADTIDGRLLHDAHLLEGGRTFLITRSLVVGTLRGQTLDQTIRYIEERVLGQFQCYLPETQARYADHEQFAADYLADLKRHLRYERL
;
A
#
# COMPACT_ATOMS: atom_id res chain seq x y z
N MET A 1 -10.61 -14.52 -18.56
CA MET A 1 -10.51 -13.20 -17.88
C MET A 1 -10.55 -13.47 -16.40
N LEU A 2 -9.55 -13.00 -15.68
CA LEU A 2 -9.44 -13.16 -14.23
C LEU A 2 -10.47 -12.26 -13.53
N THR A 3 -11.23 -12.81 -12.60
CA THR A 3 -12.22 -12.02 -11.83
C THR A 3 -11.67 -11.65 -10.45
N GLU A 4 -12.23 -10.62 -9.83
CA GLU A 4 -11.86 -10.23 -8.47
C GLU A 4 -12.10 -11.36 -7.47
N THR A 5 -13.21 -12.11 -7.63
CA THR A 5 -13.52 -13.27 -6.79
C THR A 5 -12.45 -14.35 -6.91
N ASP A 6 -11.99 -14.68 -8.12
CA ASP A 6 -10.95 -15.70 -8.32
C ASP A 6 -9.66 -15.35 -7.57
N VAL A 7 -9.24 -14.08 -7.68
CA VAL A 7 -8.00 -13.61 -7.06
C VAL A 7 -8.16 -13.52 -5.54
N GLU A 8 -9.29 -13.01 -5.06
CA GLU A 8 -9.57 -12.91 -3.62
C GLU A 8 -9.60 -14.28 -2.95
N ASP A 9 -10.29 -15.25 -3.55
CA ASP A 9 -10.35 -16.61 -3.00
C ASP A 9 -8.96 -17.27 -2.94
N PHE A 10 -8.11 -17.02 -3.94
CA PHE A 10 -6.73 -17.49 -3.93
C PHE A 10 -5.90 -16.88 -2.81
N VAL A 11 -5.99 -15.56 -2.59
CA VAL A 11 -5.15 -14.87 -1.59
C VAL A 11 -5.70 -14.92 -0.18
N ARG A 12 -7.00 -15.15 0.01
CA ARG A 12 -7.69 -15.14 1.31
C ARG A 12 -6.96 -15.91 2.43
N PRO A 13 -6.44 -17.13 2.21
CA PRO A 13 -5.69 -17.85 3.25
C PRO A 13 -4.42 -17.11 3.72
N GLU A 14 -3.77 -16.37 2.83
CA GLU A 14 -2.53 -15.66 3.11
C GLU A 14 -2.76 -14.36 3.93
N TYR A 15 -3.99 -13.86 3.94
CA TYR A 15 -4.38 -12.66 4.67
C TYR A 15 -5.17 -12.94 5.95
N ALA A 16 -5.68 -14.16 6.16
CA ALA A 16 -6.54 -14.54 7.29
C ALA A 16 -5.89 -14.36 8.68
N GLY A 17 -4.56 -14.37 8.76
CA GLY A 17 -3.83 -14.20 10.02
C GLY A 17 -3.15 -12.84 10.18
N LYS A 18 -3.35 -11.92 9.23
CA LYS A 18 -2.75 -10.57 9.30
C LYS A 18 -3.57 -9.65 10.20
N ASP A 19 -2.90 -8.63 10.71
CA ASP A 19 -3.57 -7.56 11.45
C ASP A 19 -4.50 -6.74 10.53
N PHE A 20 -5.44 -6.02 11.12
CA PHE A 20 -6.47 -5.28 10.38
C PHE A 20 -5.94 -4.10 9.52
N MET A 21 -4.65 -3.76 9.64
CA MET A 21 -4.00 -2.79 8.76
C MET A 21 -3.41 -3.44 7.50
N HIS A 22 -3.32 -4.78 7.48
CA HIS A 22 -2.70 -5.56 6.40
C HIS A 22 -3.57 -6.74 5.93
N ASP A 23 -4.83 -6.78 6.32
CA ASP A 23 -5.80 -7.82 5.91
C ASP A 23 -6.40 -7.53 4.51
N LEU A 24 -7.39 -8.32 4.09
CA LEU A 24 -8.05 -8.12 2.80
C LEU A 24 -8.73 -6.76 2.66
N THR A 25 -9.17 -6.13 3.77
CA THR A 25 -9.80 -4.81 3.70
C THR A 25 -8.80 -3.73 3.28
N HIS A 26 -7.52 -3.88 3.61
CA HIS A 26 -6.44 -3.06 3.07
C HIS A 26 -6.34 -3.21 1.54
N ILE A 27 -6.36 -4.45 1.03
CA ILE A 27 -6.30 -4.70 -0.41
C ILE A 27 -7.46 -4.03 -1.13
N HIS A 28 -8.69 -4.20 -0.62
CA HIS A 28 -9.88 -3.58 -1.20
C HIS A 28 -9.77 -2.05 -1.27
N ARG A 29 -9.25 -1.41 -0.19
CA ARG A 29 -9.07 0.05 -0.17
C ARG A 29 -8.03 0.52 -1.18
N VAL A 30 -6.89 -0.17 -1.26
CA VAL A 30 -5.82 0.15 -2.23
C VAL A 30 -6.33 -0.05 -3.66
N TYR A 31 -7.00 -1.16 -3.96
CA TYR A 31 -7.52 -1.43 -5.29
C TYR A 31 -8.59 -0.42 -5.71
N ALA A 32 -9.55 -0.12 -4.83
CA ALA A 32 -10.58 0.88 -5.11
C ALA A 32 -9.98 2.26 -5.40
N LEU A 33 -8.98 2.67 -4.63
CA LEU A 33 -8.29 3.94 -4.87
C LEU A 33 -7.45 3.93 -6.15
N ALA A 34 -6.81 2.80 -6.48
CA ALA A 34 -6.07 2.66 -7.72
C ALA A 34 -6.99 2.76 -8.96
N LEU A 35 -8.21 2.21 -8.88
CA LEU A 35 -9.23 2.38 -9.93
C LEU A 35 -9.71 3.84 -10.04
N GLU A 36 -9.91 4.53 -8.90
CA GLU A 36 -10.25 5.96 -8.89
C GLU A 36 -9.18 6.78 -9.60
N LEU A 37 -7.91 6.60 -9.25
CA LEU A 37 -6.79 7.27 -9.90
C LEU A 37 -6.65 6.87 -11.37
N GLY A 38 -6.86 5.61 -11.67
CA GLY A 38 -6.81 5.04 -13.03
C GLY A 38 -7.86 5.62 -13.99
N ALA A 39 -8.94 6.22 -13.49
CA ALA A 39 -9.98 6.81 -14.34
C ALA A 39 -9.44 7.89 -15.29
N SER A 40 -8.32 8.54 -14.96
CA SER A 40 -7.66 9.58 -15.76
C SER A 40 -6.43 9.09 -16.53
N HIS A 41 -6.08 7.81 -16.40
CA HIS A 41 -4.87 7.23 -16.99
C HIS A 41 -5.18 5.97 -17.80
N PRO A 42 -4.49 5.74 -18.93
CA PRO A 42 -4.58 4.46 -19.62
C PRO A 42 -3.95 3.38 -18.74
N HIS A 43 -4.72 2.38 -18.33
CA HIS A 43 -4.27 1.29 -17.47
C HIS A 43 -4.88 -0.05 -17.91
N ASP A 44 -4.27 -1.15 -17.46
CA ASP A 44 -4.82 -2.50 -17.64
C ASP A 44 -5.51 -2.95 -16.36
N ALA A 45 -6.84 -2.98 -16.37
CA ALA A 45 -7.63 -3.30 -15.17
C ALA A 45 -7.34 -4.70 -14.60
N GLU A 46 -6.99 -5.70 -15.43
CA GLU A 46 -6.67 -7.04 -14.97
C GLU A 46 -5.27 -7.11 -14.35
N ILE A 47 -4.31 -6.36 -14.90
CA ILE A 47 -2.98 -6.20 -14.30
C ILE A 47 -3.08 -5.43 -12.98
N LEU A 48 -3.87 -4.37 -12.94
CA LEU A 48 -4.08 -3.57 -11.73
C LEU A 48 -4.74 -4.39 -10.61
N LEU A 49 -5.75 -5.21 -10.96
CA LEU A 49 -6.38 -6.16 -10.04
C LEU A 49 -5.35 -7.14 -9.45
N ALA A 50 -4.64 -7.85 -10.33
CA ALA A 50 -3.63 -8.83 -9.92
C ALA A 50 -2.52 -8.19 -9.06
N GLY A 51 -2.02 -7.01 -9.48
CA GLY A 51 -1.02 -6.25 -8.75
C GLY A 51 -1.48 -5.90 -7.34
N ALA A 52 -2.72 -5.42 -7.19
CA ALA A 52 -3.29 -5.06 -5.89
C ALA A 52 -3.42 -6.26 -4.95
N TYR A 53 -3.91 -7.40 -5.44
CA TYR A 53 -4.13 -8.57 -4.59
C TYR A 53 -2.85 -9.34 -4.26
N PHE A 54 -1.84 -9.31 -5.15
CA PHE A 54 -0.59 -10.04 -4.93
C PHE A 54 0.51 -9.24 -4.23
N HIS A 55 0.39 -7.91 -4.09
CA HIS A 55 1.47 -7.07 -3.57
C HIS A 55 2.00 -7.51 -2.20
N GLY A 56 1.14 -7.97 -1.32
CA GLY A 56 1.54 -8.37 0.04
C GLY A 56 2.08 -9.80 0.16
N ILE A 57 2.12 -10.55 -0.96
CA ILE A 57 2.54 -11.96 -0.99
C ILE A 57 3.49 -12.29 -2.15
N VAL A 58 3.74 -11.35 -3.06
CA VAL A 58 4.51 -11.59 -4.30
C VAL A 58 5.91 -12.15 -4.04
N TYR A 59 6.59 -11.73 -2.97
CA TYR A 59 7.93 -12.22 -2.65
C TYR A 59 7.96 -13.60 -2.00
N THR A 60 6.89 -13.98 -1.31
CA THR A 60 6.85 -15.25 -0.55
C THR A 60 6.07 -16.34 -1.27
N ARG A 61 5.19 -15.99 -2.21
CA ARG A 61 4.27 -16.91 -2.88
C ARG A 61 4.34 -16.84 -4.40
N GLU A 62 5.41 -16.30 -4.98
CA GLU A 62 5.53 -16.09 -6.43
C GLU A 62 5.23 -17.36 -7.24
N ALA A 63 5.80 -18.53 -6.86
CA ALA A 63 5.55 -19.78 -7.58
C ALA A 63 4.05 -20.15 -7.57
N ALA A 64 3.38 -20.05 -6.43
CA ALA A 64 1.94 -20.34 -6.33
C ALA A 64 1.08 -19.34 -7.13
N ILE A 65 1.48 -18.07 -7.18
CA ILE A 65 0.81 -17.05 -8.01
C ILE A 65 0.95 -17.41 -9.49
N ARG A 66 2.14 -17.81 -9.93
CA ARG A 66 2.39 -18.25 -11.32
C ARG A 66 1.53 -19.45 -11.70
N ASP A 67 1.48 -20.45 -10.84
CA ASP A 67 0.68 -21.66 -11.06
C ASP A 67 -0.82 -21.30 -11.15
N PHE A 68 -1.30 -20.46 -10.24
CA PHE A 68 -2.68 -19.97 -10.24
C PHE A 68 -3.03 -19.23 -11.53
N LEU A 69 -2.22 -18.28 -11.96
CA LEU A 69 -2.45 -17.49 -13.17
C LEU A 69 -2.37 -18.37 -14.44
N THR A 70 -1.43 -19.33 -14.47
CA THR A 70 -1.32 -20.29 -15.57
C THR A 70 -2.57 -21.17 -15.67
N ALA A 71 -3.07 -21.66 -14.54
CA ALA A 71 -4.31 -22.45 -14.48
C ALA A 71 -5.54 -21.67 -14.98
N HIS A 72 -5.52 -20.33 -14.85
CA HIS A 72 -6.55 -19.44 -15.40
C HIS A 72 -6.31 -19.05 -16.88
N GLY A 73 -5.31 -19.65 -17.53
CA GLY A 73 -5.02 -19.42 -18.95
C GLY A 73 -4.37 -18.07 -19.25
N ILE A 74 -3.76 -17.43 -18.26
CA ILE A 74 -3.02 -16.17 -18.45
C ILE A 74 -1.70 -16.45 -19.17
N ALA A 75 -1.39 -15.70 -20.22
CA ALA A 75 -0.17 -15.85 -20.99
C ALA A 75 1.09 -15.49 -20.15
N PRO A 76 2.23 -16.15 -20.39
CA PRO A 76 3.45 -15.95 -19.58
C PRO A 76 3.88 -14.48 -19.49
N GLU A 77 3.86 -13.74 -20.59
CA GLU A 77 4.27 -12.33 -20.64
C GLU A 77 3.35 -11.46 -19.77
N ARG A 78 2.06 -11.82 -19.71
CA ARG A 78 1.07 -11.12 -18.90
C ARG A 78 1.24 -11.45 -17.42
N ILE A 79 1.62 -12.69 -17.08
CA ILE A 79 2.00 -13.08 -15.72
C ILE A 79 3.18 -12.24 -15.22
N GLU A 80 4.22 -12.07 -16.05
CA GLU A 80 5.36 -11.21 -15.69
C GLU A 80 4.92 -9.76 -15.45
N GLY A 81 4.02 -9.22 -16.26
CA GLY A 81 3.43 -7.90 -16.06
C GLY A 81 2.71 -7.76 -14.72
N MET A 82 1.88 -8.73 -14.36
CA MET A 82 1.15 -8.76 -13.09
C MET A 82 2.09 -8.83 -11.88
N LEU A 83 3.09 -9.70 -11.92
CA LEU A 83 4.08 -9.83 -10.86
C LEU A 83 4.97 -8.59 -10.73
N ARG A 84 5.33 -7.98 -11.86
CA ARG A 84 6.06 -6.72 -11.89
C ARG A 84 5.27 -5.63 -11.18
N VAL A 85 4.02 -5.42 -11.53
CA VAL A 85 3.16 -4.39 -10.93
C VAL A 85 2.92 -4.66 -9.44
N ALA A 86 2.77 -5.93 -9.03
CA ALA A 86 2.69 -6.27 -7.62
C ALA A 86 3.96 -5.88 -6.82
N ARG A 87 5.15 -5.94 -7.44
CA ARG A 87 6.39 -5.45 -6.82
C ARG A 87 6.49 -3.94 -6.85
N GLU A 88 6.21 -3.32 -7.99
CA GLU A 88 6.23 -1.86 -8.18
C GLU A 88 5.27 -1.10 -7.23
N SER A 89 4.24 -1.77 -6.71
CA SER A 89 3.33 -1.19 -5.72
C SER A 89 3.94 -1.01 -4.33
N GLN A 90 5.09 -1.65 -4.06
CA GLN A 90 5.78 -1.51 -2.78
C GLN A 90 6.41 -0.13 -2.65
N LYS A 91 6.29 0.49 -1.48
CA LYS A 91 6.77 1.85 -1.23
C LYS A 91 8.29 2.02 -1.37
N ASP A 92 9.05 0.93 -1.25
CA ASP A 92 10.51 0.90 -1.32
C ASP A 92 11.02 0.49 -2.72
N GLU A 93 10.12 0.24 -3.67
CA GLU A 93 10.44 -0.17 -5.04
C GLU A 93 10.17 0.96 -6.03
N ALA A 94 10.91 0.95 -7.14
CA ALA A 94 10.66 1.91 -8.22
C ALA A 94 9.49 1.43 -9.10
N ALA A 95 8.54 2.34 -9.38
CA ALA A 95 7.43 2.06 -10.29
C ALA A 95 7.68 2.69 -11.66
N ASP A 96 7.95 1.85 -12.66
CA ASP A 96 8.20 2.28 -14.05
C ASP A 96 6.94 2.25 -14.90
N THR A 97 6.01 1.29 -14.61
CA THR A 97 4.76 1.15 -15.35
C THR A 97 3.69 2.10 -14.82
N ILE A 98 2.70 2.44 -15.66
CA ILE A 98 1.58 3.28 -15.20
C ILE A 98 0.72 2.54 -14.16
N ASP A 99 0.51 1.23 -14.34
CA ASP A 99 -0.24 0.41 -13.39
C ASP A 99 0.49 0.31 -12.05
N GLY A 100 1.82 0.17 -12.07
CA GLY A 100 2.67 0.20 -10.87
C GLY A 100 2.60 1.54 -10.14
N ARG A 101 2.66 2.66 -10.86
CA ARG A 101 2.54 4.02 -10.29
C ARG A 101 1.17 4.26 -9.67
N LEU A 102 0.10 3.81 -10.33
CA LEU A 102 -1.26 3.90 -9.80
C LEU A 102 -1.40 3.16 -8.47
N LEU A 103 -0.89 1.92 -8.40
CA LEU A 103 -0.95 1.12 -7.18
C LEU A 103 -0.01 1.64 -6.08
N HIS A 104 1.19 2.08 -6.44
CA HIS A 104 2.12 2.69 -5.49
C HIS A 104 1.51 3.93 -4.83
N ASP A 105 0.96 4.84 -5.63
CA ASP A 105 0.36 6.07 -5.13
C ASP A 105 -0.92 5.80 -4.33
N ALA A 106 -1.75 4.83 -4.78
CA ALA A 106 -2.91 4.37 -4.02
C ALA A 106 -2.51 3.82 -2.65
N HIS A 107 -1.41 3.08 -2.56
CA HIS A 107 -0.90 2.53 -1.30
C HIS A 107 -0.43 3.63 -0.33
N LEU A 108 0.20 4.70 -0.84
CA LEU A 108 0.61 5.84 -0.02
C LEU A 108 -0.57 6.71 0.43
N LEU A 109 -1.61 6.80 -0.39
CA LEU A 109 -2.79 7.64 -0.13
C LEU A 109 -3.91 6.92 0.61
N GLU A 110 -3.81 5.60 0.83
CA GLU A 110 -4.83 4.78 1.48
C GLU A 110 -5.35 5.41 2.77
N GLY A 111 -6.68 5.47 2.89
CA GLY A 111 -7.37 5.94 4.10
C GLY A 111 -7.24 7.43 4.41
N GLY A 112 -6.56 8.19 3.55
CA GLY A 112 -6.41 9.63 3.67
C GLY A 112 -5.47 10.06 4.81
N ARG A 113 -5.40 11.38 5.05
CA ARG A 113 -4.39 12.01 5.91
C ARG A 113 -4.37 11.52 7.37
N THR A 114 -5.52 11.12 7.92
CA THR A 114 -5.57 10.60 9.29
C THR A 114 -5.08 9.16 9.40
N PHE A 115 -5.17 8.42 8.30
CA PHE A 115 -4.82 7.00 8.27
C PHE A 115 -3.32 6.76 8.39
N LEU A 116 -2.49 7.65 7.86
CA LEU A 116 -1.02 7.59 8.00
C LEU A 116 -0.62 7.49 9.48
N ILE A 117 -1.19 8.35 10.33
CA ILE A 117 -0.91 8.34 11.77
C ILE A 117 -1.53 7.11 12.43
N THR A 118 -2.81 6.83 12.15
CA THR A 118 -3.53 5.70 12.73
C THR A 118 -2.80 4.38 12.44
N ARG A 119 -2.43 4.15 11.18
CA ARG A 119 -1.67 2.96 10.78
C ARG A 119 -0.34 2.87 11.52
N SER A 120 0.40 3.95 11.62
CA SER A 120 1.70 3.97 12.28
C SER A 120 1.59 3.66 13.78
N LEU A 121 0.58 4.22 14.46
CA LEU A 121 0.33 3.95 15.88
C LEU A 121 -0.07 2.49 16.14
N VAL A 122 -0.97 1.97 15.30
CA VAL A 122 -1.40 0.56 15.40
C VAL A 122 -0.23 -0.39 15.15
N VAL A 123 0.51 -0.19 14.06
CA VAL A 123 1.67 -1.03 13.72
C VAL A 123 2.76 -0.92 14.78
N GLY A 124 3.01 0.28 15.30
CA GLY A 124 3.93 0.49 16.42
C GLY A 124 3.54 -0.33 17.66
N THR A 125 2.25 -0.29 18.03
CA THR A 125 1.71 -1.09 19.14
C THR A 125 1.87 -2.60 18.91
N LEU A 126 1.54 -3.08 17.71
CA LEU A 126 1.69 -4.50 17.35
C LEU A 126 3.15 -4.97 17.38
N ARG A 127 4.10 -4.07 17.12
CA ARG A 127 5.54 -4.31 17.22
C ARG A 127 6.11 -4.15 18.64
N GLY A 128 5.28 -3.88 19.63
CA GLY A 128 5.70 -3.64 21.03
C GLY A 128 6.46 -2.34 21.26
N GLN A 129 6.33 -1.36 20.34
CA GLN A 129 6.94 -0.03 20.50
C GLN A 129 6.19 0.79 21.55
N THR A 130 6.95 1.60 22.30
CA THR A 130 6.37 2.67 23.12
C THR A 130 5.84 3.79 22.21
N LEU A 131 4.99 4.66 22.74
CA LEU A 131 4.51 5.84 22.02
C LEU A 131 5.66 6.71 21.49
N ASP A 132 6.67 6.94 22.33
CA ASP A 132 7.86 7.71 21.95
C ASP A 132 8.65 7.05 20.80
N GLN A 133 8.84 5.73 20.85
CA GLN A 133 9.48 5.00 19.76
C GLN A 133 8.67 5.09 18.47
N THR A 134 7.35 5.03 18.56
CA THR A 134 6.47 5.15 17.38
C THR A 134 6.50 6.57 16.81
N ILE A 135 6.47 7.61 17.66
CA ILE A 135 6.61 9.01 17.21
C ILE A 135 7.92 9.20 16.46
N ARG A 136 9.05 8.78 17.04
CA ARG A 136 10.35 8.86 16.36
C ARG A 136 10.39 8.10 15.05
N TYR A 137 9.80 6.90 15.01
CA TYR A 137 9.70 6.14 13.77
C TYR A 137 8.94 6.90 12.68
N ILE A 138 7.81 7.56 13.02
CA ILE A 138 7.06 8.36 12.05
C ILE A 138 7.92 9.53 11.54
N GLU A 139 8.58 10.26 12.44
CA GLU A 139 9.41 11.42 12.07
C GLU A 139 10.63 11.04 11.23
N GLU A 140 11.29 9.93 11.53
CA GLU A 140 12.57 9.56 10.90
C GLU A 140 12.42 8.62 9.70
N ARG A 141 11.32 7.84 9.63
CA ARG A 141 11.17 6.73 8.68
C ARG A 141 9.91 6.79 7.84
N VAL A 142 9.04 7.76 8.07
CA VAL A 142 7.80 7.92 7.32
C VAL A 142 7.75 9.30 6.68
N LEU A 143 7.81 10.36 7.46
CA LEU A 143 7.72 11.73 6.93
C LEU A 143 8.92 12.05 6.04
N GLY A 144 8.63 12.51 4.81
CA GLY A 144 9.64 12.88 3.82
C GLY A 144 10.42 11.71 3.22
N GLN A 145 10.01 10.45 3.47
CA GLN A 145 10.72 9.28 2.96
C GLN A 145 10.14 8.74 1.65
N PHE A 146 8.89 9.05 1.34
CA PHE A 146 8.18 8.50 0.18
C PHE A 146 7.67 9.61 -0.71
N GLN A 147 7.49 9.30 -1.99
CA GLN A 147 6.98 10.26 -2.96
C GLN A 147 6.02 9.57 -3.94
N CYS A 148 4.87 10.18 -4.18
CA CYS A 148 3.96 9.75 -5.24
C CYS A 148 4.55 10.07 -6.63
N TYR A 149 4.18 9.24 -7.60
CA TYR A 149 4.61 9.38 -9.00
C TYR A 149 3.73 10.33 -9.80
N LEU A 150 2.41 10.29 -9.56
CA LEU A 150 1.45 11.06 -10.35
C LEU A 150 1.34 12.50 -9.83
N PRO A 151 1.31 13.52 -10.71
CA PRO A 151 1.26 14.92 -10.26
C PRO A 151 0.10 15.24 -9.33
N GLU A 152 -1.09 14.68 -9.60
CA GLU A 152 -2.30 14.89 -8.80
C GLU A 152 -2.25 14.23 -7.42
N THR A 153 -1.48 13.15 -7.27
CA THR A 153 -1.31 12.44 -6.00
C THR A 153 -0.22 13.08 -5.13
N GLN A 154 0.77 13.71 -5.72
CA GLN A 154 1.87 14.37 -5.00
C GLN A 154 1.36 15.44 -4.02
N ALA A 155 0.45 16.30 -4.48
CA ALA A 155 -0.14 17.35 -3.62
C ALA A 155 -1.00 16.74 -2.49
N ARG A 156 -1.75 15.67 -2.78
CA ARG A 156 -2.55 14.94 -1.77
C ARG A 156 -1.64 14.31 -0.72
N TYR A 157 -0.53 13.68 -1.14
CA TYR A 157 0.41 13.05 -0.22
C TYR A 157 1.15 14.08 0.65
N ALA A 158 1.56 15.20 0.08
CA ALA A 158 2.15 16.31 0.84
C ALA A 158 1.21 16.86 1.92
N ASP A 159 -0.11 16.95 1.64
CA ASP A 159 -1.12 17.32 2.65
C ASP A 159 -1.21 16.27 3.77
N HIS A 160 -1.10 14.97 3.44
CA HIS A 160 -1.08 13.90 4.44
C HIS A 160 0.14 14.00 5.37
N GLU A 161 1.33 14.25 4.81
CA GLU A 161 2.55 14.42 5.59
C GLU A 161 2.52 15.67 6.46
N GLN A 162 2.04 16.79 5.91
CA GLN A 162 1.90 18.03 6.68
C GLN A 162 0.93 17.85 7.85
N PHE A 163 -0.22 17.21 7.62
CA PHE A 163 -1.17 16.91 8.69
C PHE A 163 -0.55 16.01 9.77
N ALA A 164 0.23 15.01 9.36
CA ALA A 164 0.89 14.12 10.30
C ALA A 164 1.97 14.85 11.13
N ALA A 165 2.75 15.74 10.49
CA ALA A 165 3.73 16.57 11.19
C ALA A 165 3.07 17.50 12.21
N ASP A 166 1.99 18.18 11.84
CA ASP A 166 1.23 19.06 12.73
C ASP A 166 0.62 18.30 13.92
N TYR A 167 0.05 17.12 13.64
CA TYR A 167 -0.48 16.23 14.68
C TYR A 167 0.60 15.82 15.69
N LEU A 168 1.77 15.38 15.22
CA LEU A 168 2.87 14.98 16.08
C LEU A 168 3.42 16.15 16.89
N ALA A 169 3.53 17.34 16.29
CA ALA A 169 3.94 18.56 17.00
C ALA A 169 2.97 18.92 18.12
N ASP A 170 1.64 18.82 17.86
CA ASP A 170 0.62 19.05 18.86
C ASP A 170 0.65 18.00 19.98
N LEU A 171 0.74 16.72 19.63
CA LEU A 171 0.82 15.62 20.57
C LEU A 171 2.04 15.76 21.50
N LYS A 172 3.23 16.01 20.94
CA LYS A 172 4.48 16.19 21.70
C LYS A 172 4.37 17.35 22.70
N ARG A 173 3.81 18.48 22.28
CA ARG A 173 3.60 19.66 23.13
C ARG A 173 2.73 19.35 24.36
N HIS A 174 1.65 18.60 24.17
CA HIS A 174 0.72 18.27 25.23
C HIS A 174 1.20 17.15 26.14
N LEU A 175 1.98 16.20 25.61
CA LEU A 175 2.65 15.17 26.40
C LEU A 175 3.92 15.68 27.10
N ARG A 176 4.33 16.94 26.84
CA ARG A 176 5.52 17.57 27.44
C ARG A 176 6.81 16.79 27.17
N TYR A 177 6.94 16.22 25.97
CA TYR A 177 8.14 15.48 25.54
C TYR A 177 9.42 16.32 25.54
N GLU A 178 9.32 17.65 25.61
CA GLU A 178 10.47 18.56 25.71
C GLU A 178 11.22 18.48 27.04
N ARG A 179 10.76 17.66 27.98
CA ARG A 179 11.32 17.52 29.32
C ARG A 179 11.80 16.11 29.66
N LEU A 180 11.75 15.17 28.72
CA LEU A 180 12.27 13.82 28.86
C LEU A 180 13.44 13.60 27.90
#